data_3d8c40670d1c5da5ba56da74f61f9fd5
#
_entry.id   3d8c40670d1c5da5ba56da74f61f9fd5
#
_cell.length_a   1.000
_cell.length_b   1.000
_cell.length_c   1.000
_cell.angle_alpha   90.00
_cell.angle_beta   90.00
_cell.angle_gamma   90.00
#
_symmetry.space_group_name_H-M   'P 1'
#
loop_
_entity.id
_entity.type
_entity.pdbx_description
1 polymer ?
#
loop_
_entity_poly.entity_id
_entity_poly.type
_entity_poly.pdbx_seq_one_letter_code
_entity_poly.pdbx_strand_id
1 'polypeptide(L)'
;MNQQLNDVLFSVAEETLEKLAFMFVAKDYDRNDIDYESIVAASILFTGPFSGRLILTISTETIHELSANMLGVEEDETSPDQQDDALKETLNVICGNILPAIAGKEAVFNISAPMIINDIEDIRKNIENADGKALASVVRMEIDGEQCDLFLFIDGEIPKGFIK
;
A
#
# COMPACT_ATOMS: atom_id res chain seq x y z
N MET A 1 -1.18 -16.81 6.97
CA MET A 1 -0.51 -15.93 6.02
C MET A 1 0.96 -16.24 5.92
N ASN A 2 1.55 -15.97 4.79
CA ASN A 2 2.96 -16.24 4.54
C ASN A 2 3.82 -15.15 5.21
N GLN A 3 4.63 -15.54 6.20
CA GLN A 3 5.51 -14.62 6.92
C GLN A 3 6.55 -13.98 5.99
N GLN A 4 7.07 -14.76 5.04
CA GLN A 4 8.04 -14.27 4.08
C GLN A 4 7.44 -13.18 3.18
N LEU A 5 6.20 -13.37 2.77
CA LEU A 5 5.47 -12.38 1.98
C LEU A 5 5.23 -11.10 2.79
N ASN A 6 4.86 -11.24 4.07
CA ASN A 6 4.70 -10.08 4.95
C ASN A 6 6.02 -9.30 5.10
N ASP A 7 7.14 -10.01 5.22
CA ASP A 7 8.45 -9.37 5.34
C ASP A 7 8.81 -8.59 4.08
N VAL A 8 8.47 -9.13 2.90
CA VAL A 8 8.68 -8.42 1.63
C VAL A 8 7.83 -7.15 1.57
N LEU A 9 6.56 -7.25 1.91
CA LEU A 9 5.67 -6.08 1.90
C LEU A 9 6.18 -5.00 2.85
N PHE A 10 6.54 -5.37 4.06
CA PHE A 10 7.05 -4.42 5.04
C PHE A 10 8.34 -3.76 4.56
N SER A 11 9.29 -4.56 4.10
CA SER A 11 10.59 -4.06 3.66
C SER A 11 10.46 -3.07 2.51
N VAL A 12 9.61 -3.37 1.53
CA VAL A 12 9.38 -2.48 0.39
C VAL A 12 8.68 -1.19 0.83
N ALA A 13 7.65 -1.30 1.68
CA ALA A 13 6.95 -0.12 2.18
C ALA A 13 7.87 0.78 3.00
N GLU A 14 8.67 0.19 3.89
CA GLU A 14 9.63 0.92 4.72
C GLU A 14 10.63 1.68 3.85
N GLU A 15 11.24 1.02 2.90
CA GLU A 15 12.22 1.63 2.01
C GLU A 15 11.61 2.72 1.14
N THR A 16 10.40 2.50 0.62
CA THR A 16 9.72 3.46 -0.24
C THR A 16 9.39 4.75 0.52
N LEU A 17 8.80 4.63 1.71
CA LEU A 17 8.42 5.79 2.52
C LEU A 17 9.64 6.56 2.98
N GLU A 18 10.72 5.88 3.32
CA GLU A 18 11.97 6.54 3.68
C GLU A 18 12.55 7.33 2.51
N LYS A 19 12.63 6.71 1.32
CA LYS A 19 13.24 7.34 0.16
C LYS A 19 12.40 8.45 -0.46
N LEU A 20 11.08 8.26 -0.54
CA LEU A 20 10.20 9.25 -1.16
C LEU A 20 9.85 10.41 -0.24
N ALA A 21 9.71 10.15 1.04
CA ALA A 21 9.10 11.11 1.97
C ALA A 21 9.86 11.30 3.28
N PHE A 22 11.02 10.66 3.44
CA PHE A 22 11.79 10.72 4.69
C PHE A 22 10.96 10.32 5.90
N MET A 23 10.04 9.37 5.73
CA MET A 23 9.15 8.89 6.78
C MET A 23 9.57 7.48 7.19
N PHE A 24 9.52 7.23 8.49
CA PHE A 24 9.93 5.95 9.06
C PHE A 24 8.71 5.21 9.59
N VAL A 25 8.52 3.98 9.12
CA VAL A 25 7.41 3.14 9.56
C VAL A 25 7.93 2.05 10.48
N ALA A 26 7.07 1.62 11.39
CA ALA A 26 7.31 0.46 12.24
C ALA A 26 6.13 -0.49 12.10
N LYS A 27 6.36 -1.79 12.33
CA LYS A 27 5.25 -2.74 12.38
C LYS A 27 4.40 -2.45 13.61
N ASP A 28 3.09 -2.48 13.44
CA ASP A 28 2.15 -2.30 14.53
C ASP A 28 1.64 -3.66 14.98
N TYR A 29 2.20 -4.18 16.06
CA TYR A 29 1.86 -5.50 16.58
C TYR A 29 0.61 -5.50 17.47
N ASP A 30 0.18 -4.31 17.90
CA ASP A 30 -0.89 -4.18 18.89
C ASP A 30 -2.25 -3.94 18.27
N ARG A 31 -2.32 -3.45 17.06
CA ARG A 31 -3.56 -3.09 16.40
C ARG A 31 -4.08 -4.25 15.54
N ASN A 32 -5.33 -4.64 15.75
CA ASN A 32 -5.97 -5.75 15.05
C ASN A 32 -7.01 -5.32 14.02
N ASP A 33 -7.38 -4.04 14.00
CA ASP A 33 -8.43 -3.53 13.14
C ASP A 33 -8.02 -2.21 12.48
N ILE A 34 -8.92 -1.69 11.65
CA ILE A 34 -8.72 -0.44 10.92
C ILE A 34 -9.76 0.55 11.41
N ASP A 35 -9.31 1.76 11.74
CA ASP A 35 -10.22 2.88 11.95
C ASP A 35 -10.50 3.51 10.58
N TYR A 36 -11.56 3.05 9.93
CA TYR A 36 -11.92 3.49 8.58
C TYR A 36 -12.25 4.99 8.48
N GLU A 37 -12.65 5.61 9.57
CA GLU A 37 -12.99 7.04 9.57
C GLU A 37 -11.77 7.94 9.57
N SER A 38 -10.61 7.38 9.88
CA SER A 38 -9.37 8.15 10.05
C SER A 38 -8.31 7.84 8.99
N ILE A 39 -8.70 7.23 7.88
CA ILE A 39 -7.76 6.88 6.82
C ILE A 39 -8.20 7.39 5.45
N VAL A 40 -7.22 7.53 4.57
CA VAL A 40 -7.41 7.63 3.12
C VAL A 40 -6.78 6.38 2.50
N ALA A 41 -7.23 6.01 1.32
CA ALA A 41 -6.79 4.78 0.68
C ALA A 41 -6.60 4.94 -0.82
N ALA A 42 -5.64 4.20 -1.36
CA ALA A 42 -5.43 4.07 -2.80
C ALA A 42 -5.32 2.59 -3.16
N SER A 43 -5.72 2.24 -4.38
CA SER A 43 -5.61 0.89 -4.89
C SER A 43 -4.93 0.87 -6.25
N ILE A 44 -4.30 -0.25 -6.56
CA ILE A 44 -3.64 -0.47 -7.84
C ILE A 44 -3.82 -1.95 -8.21
N LEU A 45 -4.09 -2.19 -9.50
CA LEU A 45 -4.29 -3.54 -10.02
C LEU A 45 -3.06 -3.95 -10.83
N PHE A 46 -2.75 -5.24 -10.80
CA PHE A 46 -1.68 -5.79 -11.62
C PHE A 46 -2.11 -7.14 -12.22
N THR A 47 -1.58 -7.44 -13.39
CA THR A 47 -1.77 -8.72 -14.08
C THR A 47 -0.42 -9.19 -14.61
N GLY A 48 -0.23 -10.51 -14.68
CA GLY A 48 1.03 -11.10 -15.15
C GLY A 48 1.06 -12.57 -14.82
N PRO A 49 2.22 -13.10 -14.36
CA PRO A 49 2.29 -14.49 -13.90
C PRO A 49 1.28 -14.82 -12.81
N PHE A 50 0.92 -13.82 -12.02
CA PHE A 50 -0.26 -13.85 -11.16
C PHE A 50 -0.88 -12.45 -11.17
N SER A 51 -2.12 -12.34 -10.73
CA SER A 51 -2.89 -11.10 -10.78
C SER A 51 -3.42 -10.76 -9.41
N GLY A 52 -3.64 -9.48 -9.16
CA GLY A 52 -4.16 -9.06 -7.87
C GLY A 52 -4.29 -7.56 -7.75
N ARG A 53 -4.35 -7.14 -6.50
CA ARG A 53 -4.54 -5.74 -6.10
C ARG A 53 -3.70 -5.44 -4.87
N LEU A 54 -3.09 -4.27 -4.86
CA LEU A 54 -2.52 -3.68 -3.65
C LEU A 54 -3.38 -2.52 -3.20
N ILE A 55 -3.58 -2.42 -1.89
CA ILE A 55 -4.25 -1.28 -1.27
C ILE A 55 -3.32 -0.73 -0.19
N LEU A 56 -3.09 0.58 -0.25
CA LEU A 56 -2.34 1.31 0.77
C LEU A 56 -3.29 2.25 1.49
N THR A 57 -3.34 2.14 2.81
CA THR A 57 -4.09 3.07 3.64
C THR A 57 -3.13 3.89 4.48
N ILE A 58 -3.47 5.13 4.73
CA ILE A 58 -2.66 6.01 5.57
C ILE A 58 -3.61 6.93 6.35
N SER A 59 -3.20 7.31 7.55
CA SER A 59 -3.98 8.21 8.39
C SER A 59 -4.23 9.54 7.70
N THR A 60 -5.43 10.09 7.90
CA THR A 60 -5.80 11.43 7.44
C THR A 60 -4.88 12.52 8.02
N GLU A 61 -4.27 12.25 9.17
CA GLU A 61 -3.28 13.17 9.75
C GLU A 61 -1.94 13.08 9.02
N THR A 62 -1.53 11.87 8.65
CA THR A 62 -0.20 11.62 8.10
C THR A 62 -0.10 12.00 6.61
N ILE A 63 -1.22 12.01 5.88
CA ILE A 63 -1.20 12.31 4.45
C ILE A 63 -0.65 13.71 4.15
N HIS A 64 -0.85 14.66 5.06
CA HIS A 64 -0.33 16.01 4.91
C HIS A 64 1.19 16.02 4.94
N GLU A 65 1.78 15.28 5.88
CA GLU A 65 3.23 15.16 5.97
C GLU A 65 3.82 14.43 4.76
N LEU A 66 3.16 13.35 4.33
CA LEU A 66 3.60 12.60 3.15
C LEU A 66 3.71 13.50 1.93
N SER A 67 2.64 14.23 1.62
CA SER A 67 2.61 15.09 0.44
C SER A 67 3.56 16.27 0.57
N ALA A 68 3.66 16.88 1.74
CA ALA A 68 4.58 17.99 1.99
C ALA A 68 6.03 17.55 1.81
N ASN A 69 6.40 16.41 2.35
CA ASN A 69 7.76 15.90 2.24
C ASN A 69 8.12 15.54 0.79
N MET A 70 7.19 14.96 0.04
CA MET A 70 7.42 14.62 -1.36
C MET A 70 7.54 15.86 -2.26
N LEU A 71 6.83 16.93 -1.94
CA LEU A 71 6.84 18.17 -2.71
C LEU A 71 7.90 19.16 -2.25
N GLY A 72 8.45 18.98 -1.03
CA GLY A 72 9.39 19.94 -0.46
C GLY A 72 8.74 21.24 0.00
N VAL A 73 7.51 21.16 0.51
CA VAL A 73 6.74 22.32 1.00
C VAL A 73 6.26 22.06 2.43
N GLU A 74 5.65 23.07 3.04
CA GLU A 74 5.04 22.92 4.36
C GLU A 74 3.70 22.16 4.25
N GLU A 75 3.28 21.53 5.35
CA GLU A 75 2.06 20.72 5.36
C GLU A 75 0.81 21.50 4.99
N ASP A 76 0.71 22.75 5.46
CA ASP A 76 -0.44 23.62 5.17
C ASP A 76 -0.45 24.16 3.73
N GLU A 77 0.62 23.94 2.98
CA GLU A 77 0.71 24.33 1.57
C GLU A 77 0.25 23.25 0.61
N THR A 78 -0.11 22.06 1.10
CA THR A 78 -0.54 20.95 0.24
C THR A 78 -2.05 21.01 0.02
N SER A 79 -2.46 20.79 -1.24
CA SER A 79 -3.87 20.70 -1.62
C SER A 79 -4.37 19.25 -1.52
N PRO A 80 -5.69 19.02 -1.44
CA PRO A 80 -6.24 17.66 -1.51
C PRO A 80 -5.78 16.88 -2.75
N ASP A 81 -5.72 17.52 -3.91
CA ASP A 81 -5.24 16.87 -5.14
C ASP A 81 -3.78 16.46 -5.04
N GLN A 82 -2.94 17.27 -4.42
CA GLN A 82 -1.54 16.94 -4.20
C GLN A 82 -1.38 15.81 -3.20
N GLN A 83 -2.24 15.75 -2.20
CA GLN A 83 -2.26 14.65 -1.23
C GLN A 83 -2.65 13.34 -1.90
N ASP A 84 -3.66 13.37 -2.75
CA ASP A 84 -4.07 12.21 -3.54
C ASP A 84 -2.95 11.73 -4.47
N ASP A 85 -2.30 12.65 -5.15
CA ASP A 85 -1.19 12.33 -6.06
C ASP A 85 0.00 11.72 -5.31
N ALA A 86 0.29 12.22 -4.11
CA ALA A 86 1.37 11.69 -3.28
C ALA A 86 1.08 10.24 -2.85
N LEU A 87 -0.16 9.96 -2.45
CA LEU A 87 -0.55 8.61 -2.06
C LEU A 87 -0.50 7.65 -3.26
N LYS A 88 -1.00 8.09 -4.42
CA LYS A 88 -0.95 7.29 -5.65
C LYS A 88 0.49 6.99 -6.07
N GLU A 89 1.37 7.99 -6.05
CA GLU A 89 2.77 7.80 -6.41
C GLU A 89 3.45 6.82 -5.46
N THR A 90 3.21 6.96 -4.17
CA THR A 90 3.77 6.05 -3.16
C THR A 90 3.34 4.61 -3.45
N LEU A 91 2.05 4.39 -3.69
CA LEU A 91 1.54 3.05 -4.00
C LEU A 91 2.10 2.51 -5.32
N ASN A 92 2.24 3.37 -6.33
CA ASN A 92 2.81 2.98 -7.62
C ASN A 92 4.25 2.48 -7.46
N VAL A 93 5.07 3.18 -6.69
CA VAL A 93 6.45 2.78 -6.44
C VAL A 93 6.49 1.48 -5.61
N ILE A 94 5.66 1.38 -4.59
CA ILE A 94 5.57 0.15 -3.79
C ILE A 94 5.22 -1.04 -4.68
N CYS A 95 4.19 -0.92 -5.52
CA CYS A 95 3.78 -2.00 -6.43
C CYS A 95 4.92 -2.40 -7.37
N GLY A 96 5.58 -1.41 -7.97
CA GLY A 96 6.70 -1.64 -8.89
C GLY A 96 7.88 -2.34 -8.25
N ASN A 97 8.02 -2.28 -6.94
CA ASN A 97 9.11 -2.93 -6.20
C ASN A 97 8.69 -4.25 -5.55
N ILE A 98 7.43 -4.39 -5.16
CA ILE A 98 6.92 -5.63 -4.57
C ILE A 98 6.90 -6.77 -5.61
N LEU A 99 6.41 -6.50 -6.82
CA LEU A 99 6.25 -7.55 -7.82
C LEU A 99 7.58 -8.22 -8.19
N PRO A 100 8.67 -7.47 -8.48
CA PRO A 100 9.96 -8.11 -8.72
C PRO A 100 10.52 -8.82 -7.48
N ALA A 101 10.24 -8.32 -6.28
CA ALA A 101 10.69 -8.96 -5.05
C ALA A 101 10.02 -10.33 -4.84
N ILE A 102 8.79 -10.49 -5.33
CA ILE A 102 8.07 -11.76 -5.25
C ILE A 102 8.44 -12.69 -6.41
N ALA A 103 8.43 -12.17 -7.64
CA ALA A 103 8.46 -12.98 -8.86
C ALA A 103 9.81 -12.97 -9.58
N GLY A 104 10.74 -12.12 -9.15
CA GLY A 104 12.01 -11.93 -9.85
C GLY A 104 11.94 -10.84 -10.91
N LYS A 105 13.10 -10.32 -11.29
CA LYS A 105 13.18 -9.18 -12.20
C LYS A 105 12.78 -9.50 -13.64
N GLU A 106 12.79 -10.77 -14.01
CA GLU A 106 12.46 -11.22 -15.37
C GLU A 106 10.96 -11.35 -15.59
N ALA A 107 10.17 -11.42 -14.52
CA ALA A 107 8.72 -11.51 -14.63
C ALA A 107 8.15 -10.17 -15.13
N VAL A 108 7.21 -10.26 -16.06
CA VAL A 108 6.59 -9.08 -16.66
C VAL A 108 5.16 -8.94 -16.15
N PHE A 109 4.86 -7.78 -15.58
CA PHE A 109 3.53 -7.44 -15.09
C PHE A 109 3.02 -6.20 -15.81
N ASN A 110 1.70 -6.17 -16.01
CA ASN A 110 0.99 -4.95 -16.41
C ASN A 110 0.37 -4.34 -15.15
N ILE A 111 0.70 -3.11 -14.88
CA ILE A 111 0.27 -2.40 -13.67
C ILE A 111 -0.67 -1.27 -14.11
N SER A 112 -1.86 -1.20 -13.50
CA SER A 112 -2.81 -0.14 -13.79
C SER A 112 -2.37 1.19 -13.19
N ALA A 113 -3.01 2.29 -13.61
CA ALA A 113 -2.85 3.55 -12.90
C ALA A 113 -3.46 3.40 -11.50
N PRO A 114 -2.79 3.91 -10.45
CA PRO A 114 -3.37 3.88 -9.10
C PRO A 114 -4.60 4.76 -9.01
N MET A 115 -5.53 4.38 -8.14
CA MET A 115 -6.80 5.09 -7.95
C MET A 115 -7.04 5.36 -6.47
N ILE A 116 -7.55 6.54 -6.17
CA ILE A 116 -8.00 6.87 -4.81
C ILE A 116 -9.37 6.22 -4.59
N ILE A 117 -9.56 5.64 -3.41
CA ILE A 117 -10.86 5.14 -2.97
C ILE A 117 -11.47 6.23 -2.09
N ASN A 118 -12.47 6.94 -2.62
CA ASN A 118 -12.94 8.20 -2.04
C ASN A 118 -13.92 8.07 -0.88
N ASP A 119 -14.61 6.95 -0.76
CA ASP A 119 -15.70 6.76 0.20
C ASP A 119 -15.31 5.72 1.24
N ILE A 120 -15.59 6.00 2.51
CA ILE A 120 -15.32 5.07 3.61
C ILE A 120 -15.93 3.69 3.36
N GLU A 121 -17.17 3.63 2.89
CA GLU A 121 -17.82 2.37 2.57
C GLU A 121 -17.13 1.63 1.42
N ASP A 122 -16.64 2.37 0.42
CA ASP A 122 -15.88 1.76 -0.67
C ASP A 122 -14.54 1.23 -0.20
N ILE A 123 -13.87 1.94 0.70
CA ILE A 123 -12.63 1.46 1.33
C ILE A 123 -12.91 0.15 2.06
N ARG A 124 -13.95 0.13 2.88
CA ARG A 124 -14.36 -1.05 3.64
C ARG A 124 -14.66 -2.24 2.71
N LYS A 125 -15.44 -2.01 1.65
CA LYS A 125 -15.78 -3.06 0.68
C LYS A 125 -14.55 -3.61 -0.04
N ASN A 126 -13.63 -2.74 -0.44
CA ASN A 126 -12.40 -3.17 -1.12
C ASN A 126 -11.51 -4.01 -0.22
N ILE A 127 -11.46 -3.70 1.07
CA ILE A 127 -10.63 -4.44 2.02
C ILE A 127 -11.32 -5.72 2.48
N GLU A 128 -12.61 -5.66 2.82
CA GLU A 128 -13.33 -6.81 3.40
C GLU A 128 -13.81 -7.81 2.36
N ASN A 129 -14.20 -7.37 1.16
CA ASN A 129 -14.74 -8.25 0.12
C ASN A 129 -13.80 -8.48 -1.06
N ALA A 130 -12.97 -7.50 -1.40
CA ALA A 130 -11.90 -7.59 -2.41
C ALA A 130 -12.33 -8.16 -3.78
N ASP A 131 -13.60 -8.04 -4.16
CA ASP A 131 -14.16 -8.54 -5.42
C ASP A 131 -13.82 -10.02 -5.68
N GLY A 132 -13.89 -10.84 -4.64
CA GLY A 132 -13.63 -12.26 -4.71
C GLY A 132 -12.17 -12.66 -4.69
N LYS A 133 -11.24 -11.72 -4.56
CA LYS A 133 -9.81 -12.00 -4.42
C LYS A 133 -9.49 -12.38 -2.97
N ALA A 134 -8.52 -13.27 -2.80
CA ALA A 134 -8.07 -13.70 -1.49
C ALA A 134 -7.01 -12.76 -0.93
N LEU A 135 -7.10 -12.42 0.34
CA LEU A 135 -6.07 -11.67 1.04
C LEU A 135 -4.84 -12.57 1.21
N ALA A 136 -3.76 -12.23 0.51
CA ALA A 136 -2.51 -13.00 0.57
C ALA A 136 -1.62 -12.52 1.71
N SER A 137 -1.62 -11.22 1.98
CA SER A 137 -0.80 -10.64 3.05
C SER A 137 -1.35 -9.29 3.45
N VAL A 138 -1.22 -8.98 4.73
CA VAL A 138 -1.46 -7.64 5.25
C VAL A 138 -0.33 -7.29 6.20
N VAL A 139 0.20 -6.08 6.06
CA VAL A 139 1.18 -5.54 6.99
C VAL A 139 0.56 -4.33 7.66
N ARG A 140 0.35 -4.44 8.96
CA ARG A 140 -0.13 -3.32 9.76
C ARG A 140 1.08 -2.55 10.26
N MET A 141 1.08 -1.25 9.99
CA MET A 141 2.21 -0.39 10.30
C MET A 141 1.74 0.88 10.98
N GLU A 142 2.69 1.57 11.58
CA GLU A 142 2.44 2.90 12.14
C GLU A 142 3.52 3.88 11.72
N ILE A 143 3.13 5.13 11.59
CA ILE A 143 4.01 6.28 11.39
C ILE A 143 3.66 7.27 12.49
N ASP A 144 4.56 7.49 13.42
CA ASP A 144 4.33 8.39 14.58
C ASP A 144 3.03 8.05 15.34
N GLY A 145 2.76 6.75 15.49
CA GLY A 145 1.55 6.27 16.17
C GLY A 145 0.29 6.24 15.32
N GLU A 146 0.35 6.72 14.08
CA GLU A 146 -0.79 6.74 13.17
C GLU A 146 -0.78 5.53 12.25
N GLN A 147 -1.97 5.02 11.93
CA GLN A 147 -2.10 3.80 11.12
C GLN A 147 -1.67 3.99 9.66
N CYS A 148 -0.98 2.98 9.12
CA CYS A 148 -0.57 2.92 7.73
C CYS A 148 -0.46 1.45 7.35
N ASP A 149 -1.38 0.94 6.54
CA ASP A 149 -1.45 -0.50 6.25
C ASP A 149 -1.31 -0.78 4.77
N LEU A 150 -0.75 -1.94 4.47
CA LEU A 150 -0.58 -2.41 3.10
C LEU A 150 -1.20 -3.80 2.97
N PHE A 151 -2.11 -3.94 2.00
CA PHE A 151 -2.87 -5.16 1.74
C PHE A 151 -2.53 -5.69 0.36
N LEU A 152 -2.22 -6.98 0.28
CA LEU A 152 -2.02 -7.67 -1.00
C LEU A 152 -3.13 -8.71 -1.17
N PHE A 153 -3.95 -8.52 -2.20
CA PHE A 153 -5.00 -9.45 -2.61
C PHE A 153 -4.56 -10.14 -3.90
N ILE A 154 -4.73 -11.45 -3.96
CA ILE A 154 -4.37 -12.26 -5.12
C ILE A 154 -5.61 -12.90 -5.72
N ASP A 155 -5.70 -12.88 -7.03
CA ASP A 155 -6.73 -13.57 -7.78
C ASP A 155 -6.17 -14.95 -8.15
N GLY A 156 -6.53 -15.96 -7.37
CA GLY A 156 -5.96 -17.29 -7.47
C GLY A 156 -4.80 -17.49 -6.50
N GLU A 157 -3.71 -18.04 -6.99
CA GLU A 157 -2.53 -18.37 -6.16
C GLU A 157 -1.26 -17.80 -6.79
N ILE A 158 -0.30 -17.49 -5.95
CA ILE A 158 1.05 -17.14 -6.42
C ILE A 158 1.71 -18.44 -6.86
N PRO A 159 2.23 -18.50 -8.11
CA PRO A 159 2.87 -19.72 -8.61
C PRO A 159 4.00 -20.23 -7.71
N LYS A 160 4.15 -21.55 -7.66
CA LYS A 160 5.25 -22.17 -6.93
C LYS A 160 6.58 -21.74 -7.53
N GLY A 161 7.56 -21.53 -6.67
CA GLY A 161 8.90 -21.13 -7.09
C GLY A 161 9.15 -19.63 -7.01
N PHE A 162 8.10 -18.82 -6.80
CA PHE A 162 8.28 -17.41 -6.53
C PHE A 162 8.65 -17.24 -5.05
N ILE A 163 7.76 -16.72 -4.23
CA ILE A 163 8.07 -16.60 -2.81
C ILE A 163 7.49 -17.81 -2.07
N LYS A 164 8.22 -18.32 -1.10
CA LYS A 164 7.82 -19.50 -0.34
C LYS A 164 7.23 -19.14 1.02
#